data_a2af9b5249bf1efa4746a7b5aa542d02
#
_entry.id   a2af9b5249bf1efa4746a7b5aa542d02
#
_cell.length_a   1.000
_cell.length_b   1.000
_cell.length_c   1.000
_cell.angle_alpha   90.00
_cell.angle_beta   90.00
_cell.angle_gamma   90.00
#
_symmetry.space_group_name_H-M   'P 1'
#
loop_
_entity.id
_entity.type
_entity.pdbx_description
1 polymer ?
#
loop_
_entity_poly.entity_id
_entity_poly.type
_entity_poly.pdbx_seq_one_letter_code
_entity_poly.pdbx_strand_id
1 'polypeptide(L)'
;MAIYLDHAATTPITEIALAEFNKQLQQIGNPSSLHNYGREQRRALEEAREKIAAFIQCAPSEIIFTGSGTEADNLAIKGLYWKSQKAGKKVVVISAFEHKAVLEPAEWLVEKEGAELIQIPITKDGIVDLEFLKELVSNRGSEIALISVMHSNNEIGALQPIDQVIEIAGEEIPVHCDAVQSLLKVPVSFKGLTALTISAHKVGGPVGVGALVLKRGLDIPALLHGGGQEREIRSGTLNAPAICAFAAALTTYPSEEVSKLRDRLISGIKSSVPDALINTPKNSLPGIVNASFPGTKGETLLLLMDMAGIACSTGSACSAGVHRPSHVLIALGRTEDEAIGTLRFSLGAMSTESDVDKLLEVLPGVIEKARLAK
;
A
#
# COMPACT_ATOMS: atom_id res chain seq x y z
N MET A 1 -27.55 3.78 8.25
CA MET A 1 -26.51 3.89 7.20
C MET A 1 -25.61 2.67 7.31
N ALA A 2 -25.06 2.19 6.21
CA ALA A 2 -24.08 1.11 6.25
C ALA A 2 -22.79 1.62 6.93
N ILE A 3 -22.18 0.79 7.75
CA ILE A 3 -20.89 1.07 8.42
C ILE A 3 -19.77 0.69 7.47
N TYR A 4 -18.84 1.62 7.22
CA TYR A 4 -17.74 1.43 6.32
C TYR A 4 -16.44 1.16 7.08
N LEU A 5 -15.99 -0.10 7.04
CA LEU A 5 -14.75 -0.58 7.68
C LEU A 5 -13.79 -1.21 6.67
N ASP A 6 -13.70 -0.62 5.47
CA ASP A 6 -12.79 -1.05 4.40
C ASP A 6 -11.89 0.09 3.89
N HIS A 7 -11.42 0.95 4.79
CA HIS A 7 -10.53 2.07 4.49
C HIS A 7 -9.18 1.64 3.90
N ALA A 8 -8.74 0.40 4.10
CA ALA A 8 -7.53 -0.12 3.45
C ALA A 8 -7.74 -0.44 1.96
N ALA A 9 -8.97 -0.67 1.50
CA ALA A 9 -9.27 -0.81 0.08
C ALA A 9 -9.36 0.56 -0.60
N THR A 10 -10.10 1.50 -0.03
CA THR A 10 -10.13 2.91 -0.44
C THR A 10 -10.68 3.76 0.71
N THR A 11 -10.27 5.02 0.76
CA THR A 11 -10.76 5.98 1.76
C THR A 11 -11.64 7.02 1.07
N PRO A 12 -12.79 7.42 1.64
CA PRO A 12 -13.60 8.50 1.11
C PRO A 12 -12.75 9.76 0.88
N ILE A 13 -13.02 10.45 -0.24
CA ILE A 13 -12.32 11.71 -0.53
C ILE A 13 -12.63 12.74 0.56
N THR A 14 -11.59 13.44 1.06
CA THR A 14 -11.78 14.48 2.06
C THR A 14 -12.43 15.74 1.44
N GLU A 15 -13.14 16.52 2.24
CA GLU A 15 -13.78 17.77 1.76
C GLU A 15 -12.75 18.73 1.16
N ILE A 16 -11.56 18.84 1.77
CA ILE A 16 -10.48 19.70 1.30
C ILE A 16 -9.97 19.23 -0.06
N ALA A 17 -9.75 17.91 -0.22
CA ALA A 17 -9.30 17.33 -1.48
C ALA A 17 -10.38 17.47 -2.58
N LEU A 18 -11.66 17.26 -2.24
CA LEU A 18 -12.77 17.43 -3.17
C LEU A 18 -12.92 18.89 -3.61
N ALA A 19 -12.80 19.85 -2.68
CA ALA A 19 -12.85 21.26 -3.01
C ALA A 19 -11.71 21.68 -3.95
N GLU A 20 -10.48 21.25 -3.69
CA GLU A 20 -9.33 21.52 -4.56
C GLU A 20 -9.49 20.84 -5.93
N PHE A 21 -9.96 19.58 -5.97
CA PHE A 21 -10.25 18.87 -7.21
C PHE A 21 -11.25 19.63 -8.09
N ASN A 22 -12.38 20.05 -7.52
CA ASN A 22 -13.41 20.80 -8.23
C ASN A 22 -12.91 22.18 -8.72
N LYS A 23 -12.12 22.88 -7.91
CA LYS A 23 -11.48 24.14 -8.30
C LYS A 23 -10.57 23.97 -9.52
N GLN A 24 -9.74 22.93 -9.52
CA GLN A 24 -8.80 22.65 -10.62
C GLN A 24 -9.51 22.18 -11.91
N LEU A 25 -10.62 21.44 -11.79
CA LEU A 25 -11.44 21.04 -12.96
C LEU A 25 -12.01 22.23 -13.73
N GLN A 26 -12.23 23.37 -13.08
CA GLN A 26 -12.72 24.59 -13.71
C GLN A 26 -11.63 25.37 -14.46
N GLN A 27 -10.35 25.00 -14.25
CA GLN A 27 -9.24 25.66 -14.90
C GLN A 27 -8.96 25.02 -16.27
N ILE A 28 -8.86 25.86 -17.31
CA ILE A 28 -8.46 25.38 -18.63
C ILE A 28 -6.94 25.50 -18.80
N GLY A 29 -6.31 24.49 -19.33
CA GLY A 29 -4.87 24.53 -19.65
C GLY A 29 -4.23 23.15 -19.65
N ASN A 30 -3.21 22.99 -20.48
CA ASN A 30 -2.30 21.85 -20.42
C ASN A 30 -0.97 22.32 -19.80
N PRO A 31 -0.47 21.68 -18.74
CA PRO A 31 0.80 22.09 -18.08
C PRO A 31 2.01 22.11 -19.01
N SER A 32 1.96 21.42 -20.16
CA SER A 32 3.03 21.42 -21.16
C SER A 32 2.96 22.62 -22.13
N SER A 33 1.87 23.39 -22.13
CA SER A 33 1.70 24.54 -23.02
C SER A 33 2.44 25.78 -22.53
N LEU A 34 2.97 26.59 -23.47
CA LEU A 34 3.76 27.78 -23.14
C LEU A 34 2.93 29.05 -22.93
N HIS A 35 1.65 29.05 -23.29
CA HIS A 35 0.74 30.17 -23.09
C HIS A 35 0.28 30.27 -21.62
N ASN A 36 -0.38 31.37 -21.27
CA ASN A 36 -0.70 31.72 -19.87
C ASN A 36 -1.47 30.61 -19.15
N TYR A 37 -2.53 30.08 -19.74
CA TYR A 37 -3.33 28.98 -19.16
C TYR A 37 -2.48 27.74 -18.85
N GLY A 38 -1.52 27.38 -19.72
CA GLY A 38 -0.61 26.27 -19.49
C GLY A 38 0.35 26.55 -18.32
N ARG A 39 0.89 27.77 -18.24
CA ARG A 39 1.77 28.17 -17.14
C ARG A 39 1.07 28.17 -15.77
N GLU A 40 -0.20 28.58 -15.71
CA GLU A 40 -1.01 28.54 -14.49
C GLU A 40 -1.22 27.10 -14.00
N GLN A 41 -1.58 26.19 -14.92
CA GLN A 41 -1.70 24.78 -14.60
C GLN A 41 -0.37 24.14 -14.16
N ARG A 42 0.74 24.50 -14.82
CA ARG A 42 2.07 24.05 -14.43
C ARG A 42 2.40 24.54 -13.03
N ARG A 43 2.14 25.80 -12.71
CA ARG A 43 2.39 26.34 -11.37
C ARG A 43 1.61 25.59 -10.30
N ALA A 44 0.32 25.34 -10.49
CA ALA A 44 -0.50 24.58 -9.54
C ALA A 44 0.02 23.16 -9.32
N LEU A 45 0.48 22.51 -10.40
CA LEU A 45 1.06 21.17 -10.36
C LEU A 45 2.40 21.17 -9.60
N GLU A 46 3.28 22.14 -9.84
CA GLU A 46 4.57 22.22 -9.12
C GLU A 46 4.37 22.57 -7.65
N GLU A 47 3.43 23.46 -7.30
CA GLU A 47 3.06 23.75 -5.90
C GLU A 47 2.53 22.48 -5.19
N ALA A 48 1.77 21.63 -5.88
CA ALA A 48 1.32 20.33 -5.36
C ALA A 48 2.50 19.37 -5.16
N ARG A 49 3.41 19.31 -6.13
CA ARG A 49 4.65 18.51 -6.07
C ARG A 49 5.51 18.90 -4.86
N GLU A 50 5.70 20.21 -4.64
CA GLU A 50 6.44 20.74 -3.50
C GLU A 50 5.82 20.36 -2.16
N LYS A 51 4.48 20.41 -2.05
CA LYS A 51 3.76 20.00 -0.82
C LYS A 51 3.95 18.52 -0.53
N ILE A 52 3.80 17.66 -1.54
CA ILE A 52 4.01 16.21 -1.39
C ILE A 52 5.47 15.93 -1.02
N ALA A 53 6.43 16.59 -1.69
CA ALA A 53 7.85 16.43 -1.41
C ALA A 53 8.21 16.82 0.04
N ALA A 54 7.70 17.94 0.51
CA ALA A 54 7.89 18.39 1.89
C ALA A 54 7.31 17.39 2.90
N PHE A 55 6.15 16.80 2.60
CA PHE A 55 5.48 15.83 3.48
C PHE A 55 6.31 14.56 3.68
N ILE A 56 6.94 14.05 2.61
CA ILE A 56 7.73 12.79 2.65
C ILE A 56 9.24 13.04 2.75
N GLN A 57 9.65 14.29 2.95
CA GLN A 57 11.04 14.72 3.14
C GLN A 57 11.96 14.36 1.96
N CYS A 58 11.52 14.64 0.74
CA CYS A 58 12.31 14.49 -0.47
C CYS A 58 12.40 15.81 -1.27
N ALA A 59 13.22 15.84 -2.33
CA ALA A 59 13.23 16.96 -3.26
C ALA A 59 12.04 16.88 -4.23
N PRO A 60 11.41 18.00 -4.62
CA PRO A 60 10.33 18.01 -5.62
C PRO A 60 10.71 17.31 -6.93
N SER A 61 11.97 17.43 -7.35
CA SER A 61 12.49 16.77 -8.55
C SER A 61 12.58 15.24 -8.44
N GLU A 62 12.38 14.64 -7.27
CA GLU A 62 12.37 13.20 -7.06
C GLU A 62 10.98 12.58 -7.24
N ILE A 63 9.92 13.38 -7.27
CA ILE A 63 8.55 12.92 -7.47
C ILE A 63 8.26 12.74 -8.96
N ILE A 64 7.68 11.58 -9.32
CA ILE A 64 7.18 11.23 -10.64
C ILE A 64 5.70 10.86 -10.47
N PHE A 65 4.80 11.65 -11.00
CA PHE A 65 3.37 11.34 -10.92
C PHE A 65 2.98 10.19 -11.83
N THR A 66 2.16 9.30 -11.29
CA THR A 66 1.63 8.10 -11.96
C THR A 66 0.10 8.07 -11.87
N GLY A 67 -0.54 7.16 -12.62
CA GLY A 67 -1.99 6.96 -12.57
C GLY A 67 -2.47 6.17 -11.35
N SER A 68 -1.56 5.53 -10.61
CA SER A 68 -1.90 4.74 -9.40
C SER A 68 -0.63 4.31 -8.67
N GLY A 69 -0.77 3.79 -7.43
CA GLY A 69 0.31 3.08 -6.74
C GLY A 69 0.80 1.87 -7.55
N THR A 70 -0.12 1.11 -8.16
CA THR A 70 0.24 -0.05 -9.00
C THR A 70 1.14 0.33 -10.19
N GLU A 71 0.88 1.46 -10.86
CA GLU A 71 1.76 1.96 -11.91
C GLU A 71 3.14 2.35 -11.35
N ALA A 72 3.16 3.00 -10.18
CA ALA A 72 4.40 3.40 -9.51
C ALA A 72 5.25 2.18 -9.09
N ASP A 73 4.64 1.15 -8.51
CA ASP A 73 5.33 -0.10 -8.14
C ASP A 73 5.89 -0.81 -9.37
N ASN A 74 5.09 -0.96 -10.44
CA ASN A 74 5.57 -1.55 -11.69
C ASN A 74 6.76 -0.78 -12.27
N LEU A 75 6.68 0.56 -12.25
CA LEU A 75 7.76 1.43 -12.73
C LEU A 75 9.03 1.27 -11.87
N ALA A 76 8.89 1.19 -10.54
CA ALA A 76 10.00 0.97 -9.63
C ALA A 76 10.64 -0.40 -9.85
N ILE A 77 9.87 -1.49 -9.75
CA ILE A 77 10.37 -2.86 -9.82
C ILE A 77 11.05 -3.14 -11.16
N LYS A 78 10.33 -2.89 -12.26
CA LYS A 78 10.86 -3.14 -13.61
C LYS A 78 11.98 -2.17 -13.97
N GLY A 79 11.80 -0.89 -13.67
CA GLY A 79 12.79 0.13 -14.01
C GLY A 79 14.12 -0.05 -13.28
N LEU A 80 14.11 -0.36 -11.98
CA LEU A 80 15.31 -0.65 -11.20
C LEU A 80 15.99 -1.95 -11.67
N TYR A 81 15.20 -2.98 -11.96
CA TYR A 81 15.73 -4.23 -12.51
C TYR A 81 16.43 -3.99 -13.84
N TRP A 82 15.79 -3.38 -14.83
CA TRP A 82 16.39 -3.12 -16.15
C TRP A 82 17.64 -2.26 -16.07
N LYS A 83 17.68 -1.30 -15.13
CA LYS A 83 18.90 -0.51 -14.91
C LYS A 83 20.03 -1.37 -14.35
N SER A 84 19.74 -2.20 -13.34
CA SER A 84 20.72 -3.06 -12.67
C SER A 84 21.16 -4.24 -13.53
N GLN A 85 20.30 -4.75 -14.41
CA GLN A 85 20.59 -5.82 -15.37
C GLN A 85 21.73 -5.45 -16.30
N LYS A 86 21.88 -4.16 -16.67
CA LYS A 86 23.01 -3.68 -17.48
C LYS A 86 24.37 -3.88 -16.81
N ALA A 87 24.39 -3.97 -15.48
CA ALA A 87 25.57 -4.32 -14.67
C ALA A 87 25.66 -5.82 -14.35
N GLY A 88 24.83 -6.67 -14.97
CA GLY A 88 24.81 -8.12 -14.77
C GLY A 88 24.01 -8.60 -13.54
N LYS A 89 23.37 -7.71 -12.79
CA LYS A 89 22.57 -8.07 -11.62
C LYS A 89 21.21 -8.61 -12.05
N LYS A 90 20.78 -9.76 -11.50
CA LYS A 90 19.55 -10.46 -11.92
C LYS A 90 18.64 -10.88 -10.77
N VAL A 91 19.09 -10.75 -9.52
CA VAL A 91 18.31 -11.18 -8.35
C VAL A 91 17.38 -10.05 -7.91
N VAL A 92 16.09 -10.32 -7.91
CA VAL A 92 15.05 -9.46 -7.35
C VAL A 92 14.67 -10.00 -5.98
N VAL A 93 14.80 -9.19 -4.94
CA VAL A 93 14.49 -9.56 -3.57
C VAL A 93 13.26 -8.79 -3.12
N ILE A 94 12.22 -9.50 -2.67
CA ILE A 94 10.99 -8.86 -2.14
C ILE A 94 10.61 -9.48 -0.81
N SER A 95 9.79 -8.80 0.01
CA SER A 95 9.21 -9.47 1.16
C SER A 95 8.15 -10.51 0.76
N ALA A 96 8.00 -11.59 1.54
CA ALA A 96 7.07 -12.70 1.21
C ALA A 96 5.58 -12.30 1.27
N PHE A 97 5.27 -11.08 1.67
CA PHE A 97 3.89 -10.61 1.87
C PHE A 97 3.60 -9.27 1.17
N GLU A 98 4.34 -8.98 0.09
CA GLU A 98 4.12 -7.80 -0.74
C GLU A 98 2.71 -7.76 -1.35
N HIS A 99 2.25 -6.54 -1.63
CA HIS A 99 1.06 -6.37 -2.46
C HIS A 99 1.30 -6.91 -3.87
N LYS A 100 0.24 -7.36 -4.55
CA LYS A 100 0.33 -7.89 -5.91
C LYS A 100 0.95 -6.92 -6.91
N ALA A 101 0.85 -5.61 -6.66
CA ALA A 101 1.49 -4.57 -7.49
C ALA A 101 3.03 -4.64 -7.48
N VAL A 102 3.64 -5.30 -6.49
CA VAL A 102 5.07 -5.61 -6.38
C VAL A 102 5.35 -7.06 -6.75
N LEU A 103 4.57 -8.00 -6.22
CA LEU A 103 4.74 -9.44 -6.44
C LEU A 103 4.61 -9.81 -7.93
N GLU A 104 3.52 -9.44 -8.58
CA GLU A 104 3.26 -9.83 -9.98
C GLU A 104 4.28 -9.25 -10.98
N PRO A 105 4.73 -7.96 -10.89
CA PRO A 105 5.83 -7.50 -11.74
C PRO A 105 7.16 -8.20 -11.45
N ALA A 106 7.45 -8.62 -10.21
CA ALA A 106 8.64 -9.40 -9.89
C ALA A 106 8.57 -10.81 -10.51
N GLU A 107 7.42 -11.48 -10.43
CA GLU A 107 7.17 -12.77 -11.10
C GLU A 107 7.24 -12.64 -12.63
N TRP A 108 6.72 -11.55 -13.17
CA TRP A 108 6.82 -11.25 -14.59
C TRP A 108 8.28 -11.12 -15.06
N LEU A 109 9.15 -10.49 -14.26
CA LEU A 109 10.58 -10.40 -14.57
C LEU A 109 11.25 -11.78 -14.57
N VAL A 110 10.83 -12.69 -13.70
CA VAL A 110 11.30 -14.10 -13.74
C VAL A 110 10.87 -14.77 -15.04
N GLU A 111 9.59 -14.68 -15.38
CA GLU A 111 9.04 -15.36 -16.56
C GLU A 111 9.56 -14.78 -17.90
N LYS A 112 9.70 -13.46 -18.00
CA LYS A 112 9.97 -12.78 -19.28
C LYS A 112 11.40 -12.32 -19.46
N GLU A 113 12.12 -12.03 -18.36
CA GLU A 113 13.46 -11.43 -18.41
C GLU A 113 14.54 -12.35 -17.81
N GLY A 114 14.15 -13.51 -17.28
CA GLY A 114 15.09 -14.47 -16.67
C GLY A 114 15.70 -13.98 -15.37
N ALA A 115 14.98 -13.14 -14.62
CA ALA A 115 15.33 -12.76 -13.26
C ALA A 115 15.24 -13.96 -12.31
N GLU A 116 15.94 -13.90 -11.20
CA GLU A 116 15.76 -14.77 -10.05
C GLU A 116 14.99 -14.00 -8.97
N LEU A 117 13.91 -14.57 -8.48
CA LEU A 117 13.10 -13.99 -7.40
C LEU A 117 13.42 -14.68 -6.08
N ILE A 118 13.82 -13.91 -5.08
CA ILE A 118 14.00 -14.36 -3.69
C ILE A 118 13.02 -13.62 -2.81
N GLN A 119 12.25 -14.36 -2.04
CA GLN A 119 11.32 -13.80 -1.06
C GLN A 119 11.95 -13.86 0.34
N ILE A 120 12.02 -12.69 1.02
CA ILE A 120 12.45 -12.61 2.41
C ILE A 120 11.32 -13.16 3.27
N PRO A 121 11.56 -14.21 4.08
CA PRO A 121 10.58 -14.72 5.01
C PRO A 121 10.11 -13.65 6.00
N ILE A 122 8.96 -13.86 6.62
CA ILE A 122 8.48 -13.01 7.71
C ILE A 122 8.39 -13.81 9.01
N THR A 123 8.62 -13.15 10.11
CA THR A 123 8.46 -13.69 11.45
C THR A 123 6.98 -13.84 11.82
N LYS A 124 6.68 -14.52 12.92
CA LYS A 124 5.31 -14.63 13.46
C LYS A 124 4.69 -13.28 13.86
N ASP A 125 5.52 -12.27 14.07
CA ASP A 125 5.08 -10.90 14.33
C ASP A 125 4.86 -10.09 13.05
N GLY A 126 4.95 -10.71 11.87
CA GLY A 126 4.75 -10.08 10.57
C GLY A 126 5.88 -9.12 10.19
N ILE A 127 7.09 -9.34 10.70
CA ILE A 127 8.29 -8.54 10.40
C ILE A 127 9.19 -9.34 9.45
N VAL A 128 9.76 -8.69 8.43
CA VAL A 128 10.75 -9.32 7.54
C VAL A 128 11.92 -9.89 8.35
N ASP A 129 12.39 -11.07 7.97
CA ASP A 129 13.54 -11.72 8.60
C ASP A 129 14.83 -10.99 8.19
N LEU A 130 15.31 -10.11 9.09
CA LEU A 130 16.50 -9.29 8.86
C LEU A 130 17.79 -10.11 8.87
N GLU A 131 17.84 -11.22 9.58
CA GLU A 131 19.03 -12.08 9.59
C GLU A 131 19.14 -12.84 8.25
N PHE A 132 18.03 -13.35 7.74
CA PHE A 132 17.98 -13.90 6.38
C PHE A 132 18.43 -12.87 5.34
N LEU A 133 17.92 -11.63 5.42
CA LEU A 133 18.29 -10.57 4.48
C LEU A 133 19.79 -10.24 4.57
N LYS A 134 20.35 -10.15 5.76
CA LYS A 134 21.74 -9.86 6.04
C LYS A 134 22.66 -10.96 5.48
N GLU A 135 22.30 -12.22 5.70
CA GLU A 135 23.03 -13.36 5.14
C GLU A 135 22.97 -13.36 3.60
N LEU A 136 21.79 -13.12 3.03
CA LEU A 136 21.61 -13.02 1.58
C LEU A 136 22.47 -11.92 0.96
N VAL A 137 22.46 -10.71 1.53
CA VAL A 137 23.26 -9.57 1.05
C VAL A 137 24.75 -9.86 1.19
N SER A 138 25.19 -10.46 2.31
CA SER A 138 26.59 -10.84 2.51
C SER A 138 27.10 -11.83 1.46
N ASN A 139 26.27 -12.81 1.09
CA ASN A 139 26.66 -13.89 0.19
C ASN A 139 26.45 -13.55 -1.29
N ARG A 140 25.42 -12.77 -1.62
CA ARG A 140 24.97 -12.54 -3.00
C ARG A 140 24.71 -11.06 -3.34
N GLY A 141 25.16 -10.10 -2.54
CA GLY A 141 24.87 -8.67 -2.74
C GLY A 141 25.25 -8.15 -4.14
N SER A 142 26.33 -8.65 -4.72
CA SER A 142 26.75 -8.28 -6.08
C SER A 142 25.79 -8.73 -7.19
N GLU A 143 24.93 -9.71 -6.95
CA GLU A 143 23.93 -10.22 -7.89
C GLU A 143 22.57 -9.51 -7.75
N ILE A 144 22.31 -8.85 -6.61
CA ILE A 144 21.01 -8.25 -6.29
C ILE A 144 20.79 -6.99 -7.12
N ALA A 145 19.72 -7.01 -7.91
CA ALA A 145 19.27 -5.89 -8.74
C ALA A 145 18.49 -4.84 -7.93
N LEU A 146 17.65 -5.30 -7.01
CA LEU A 146 16.89 -4.47 -6.07
C LEU A 146 16.37 -5.30 -4.89
N ILE A 147 16.10 -4.60 -3.78
CA ILE A 147 15.32 -5.10 -2.65
C ILE A 147 14.03 -4.28 -2.57
N SER A 148 12.88 -4.93 -2.42
CA SER A 148 11.59 -4.26 -2.20
C SER A 148 10.94 -4.78 -0.93
N VAL A 149 10.63 -3.87 -0.01
CA VAL A 149 9.92 -4.18 1.23
C VAL A 149 8.86 -3.12 1.47
N MET A 150 7.58 -3.53 1.53
CA MET A 150 6.51 -2.59 1.82
C MET A 150 6.67 -1.98 3.21
N HIS A 151 6.30 -0.69 3.37
CA HIS A 151 6.41 -0.01 4.66
C HIS A 151 5.42 -0.59 5.69
N SER A 152 4.24 -0.96 5.25
CA SER A 152 3.25 -1.64 6.09
C SER A 152 2.36 -2.55 5.26
N ASN A 153 2.02 -3.70 5.82
CA ASN A 153 1.19 -4.67 5.13
C ASN A 153 -0.29 -4.24 5.13
N ASN A 154 -0.93 -4.33 3.97
CA ASN A 154 -2.33 -3.91 3.75
C ASN A 154 -3.38 -4.88 4.35
N GLU A 155 -3.00 -6.10 4.71
CA GLU A 155 -3.91 -7.09 5.27
C GLU A 155 -3.85 -7.14 6.79
N ILE A 156 -2.66 -7.27 7.36
CA ILE A 156 -2.46 -7.42 8.82
C ILE A 156 -2.00 -6.13 9.51
N GLY A 157 -1.61 -5.11 8.73
CA GLY A 157 -1.17 -3.82 9.26
C GLY A 157 0.27 -3.76 9.75
N ALA A 158 1.03 -4.85 9.70
CA ALA A 158 2.40 -4.94 10.21
C ALA A 158 3.32 -3.87 9.64
N LEU A 159 3.99 -3.10 10.51
CA LEU A 159 4.99 -2.09 10.14
C LEU A 159 6.37 -2.73 10.00
N GLN A 160 7.11 -2.33 8.97
CA GLN A 160 8.40 -2.92 8.66
C GLN A 160 9.58 -2.04 9.10
N PRO A 161 10.71 -2.63 9.46
CA PRO A 161 11.92 -1.91 9.91
C PRO A 161 12.74 -1.41 8.72
N ILE A 162 12.19 -0.47 7.94
CA ILE A 162 12.77 0.00 6.66
C ILE A 162 14.18 0.55 6.84
N ASP A 163 14.46 1.28 7.93
CA ASP A 163 15.81 1.80 8.20
C ASP A 163 16.85 0.66 8.30
N GLN A 164 16.49 -0.47 8.93
CA GLN A 164 17.38 -1.62 9.03
C GLN A 164 17.54 -2.34 7.68
N VAL A 165 16.49 -2.39 6.88
CA VAL A 165 16.57 -2.92 5.49
C VAL A 165 17.54 -2.07 4.65
N ILE A 166 17.46 -0.73 4.76
CA ILE A 166 18.37 0.20 4.09
C ILE A 166 19.82 -0.01 4.56
N GLU A 167 20.02 -0.13 5.87
CA GLU A 167 21.37 -0.37 6.44
C GLU A 167 21.98 -1.66 5.94
N ILE A 168 21.22 -2.76 5.89
CA ILE A 168 21.67 -4.05 5.37
C ILE A 168 21.97 -3.98 3.87
N ALA A 169 21.14 -3.32 3.08
CA ALA A 169 21.33 -3.16 1.64
C ALA A 169 22.58 -2.35 1.29
N GLY A 170 22.94 -1.38 2.15
CA GLY A 170 24.05 -0.46 1.89
C GLY A 170 23.77 0.48 0.71
N GLU A 171 24.83 1.09 0.17
CA GLU A 171 24.70 2.09 -0.91
C GLU A 171 24.57 1.46 -2.32
N GLU A 172 25.00 0.20 -2.48
CA GLU A 172 25.15 -0.47 -3.77
C GLU A 172 23.89 -1.19 -4.26
N ILE A 173 22.96 -1.50 -3.35
CA ILE A 173 21.73 -2.24 -3.66
C ILE A 173 20.55 -1.28 -3.59
N PRO A 174 19.82 -1.06 -4.71
CA PRO A 174 18.63 -0.23 -4.71
C PRO A 174 17.54 -0.78 -3.77
N VAL A 175 17.00 0.07 -2.89
CA VAL A 175 15.88 -0.27 -2.01
C VAL A 175 14.64 0.48 -2.46
N HIS A 176 13.60 -0.27 -2.81
CA HIS A 176 12.23 0.22 -3.04
C HIS A 176 11.35 -0.05 -1.83
N CYS A 177 10.43 0.87 -1.54
CA CYS A 177 9.45 0.73 -0.48
C CYS A 177 8.05 1.11 -0.98
N ASP A 178 7.10 0.18 -0.93
CA ASP A 178 5.68 0.51 -1.09
C ASP A 178 5.12 1.07 0.23
N ALA A 179 4.86 2.39 0.26
CA ALA A 179 4.29 3.09 1.40
C ALA A 179 2.81 3.49 1.20
N VAL A 180 2.13 2.89 0.24
CA VAL A 180 0.73 3.19 -0.12
C VAL A 180 -0.21 3.10 1.09
N GLN A 181 -0.01 2.14 1.97
CA GLN A 181 -0.85 1.99 3.16
C GLN A 181 -0.42 2.86 4.33
N SER A 182 0.85 3.25 4.39
CA SER A 182 1.45 3.96 5.52
C SER A 182 1.31 5.47 5.44
N LEU A 183 1.33 6.02 4.22
CA LEU A 183 1.31 7.47 3.98
C LEU A 183 0.21 8.13 4.82
N LEU A 184 0.52 9.23 5.48
CA LEU A 184 -0.34 10.00 6.38
C LEU A 184 -0.67 9.32 7.72
N LYS A 185 -0.75 7.96 7.77
CA LYS A 185 -1.19 7.22 8.96
C LYS A 185 -0.08 7.03 10.00
N VAL A 186 1.15 6.90 9.52
CA VAL A 186 2.38 6.83 10.32
C VAL A 186 3.47 7.63 9.61
N PRO A 187 4.55 8.01 10.31
CA PRO A 187 5.67 8.70 9.66
C PRO A 187 6.25 7.88 8.51
N VAL A 188 6.39 8.51 7.36
CA VAL A 188 7.03 7.95 6.16
C VAL A 188 8.10 8.93 5.70
N SER A 189 9.33 8.45 5.49
CA SER A 189 10.45 9.24 5.00
C SER A 189 11.08 8.57 3.79
N PHE A 190 11.50 9.38 2.82
CA PHE A 190 12.26 8.89 1.66
C PHE A 190 13.76 8.72 1.94
N LYS A 191 14.23 9.18 3.10
CA LYS A 191 15.66 9.17 3.45
C LYS A 191 16.26 7.76 3.36
N GLY A 192 17.33 7.62 2.58
CA GLY A 192 18.05 6.35 2.39
C GLY A 192 17.45 5.41 1.35
N LEU A 193 16.21 5.62 0.92
CA LEU A 193 15.56 4.84 -0.13
C LEU A 193 16.05 5.22 -1.53
N THR A 194 15.97 4.26 -2.45
CA THR A 194 16.16 4.49 -3.89
C THR A 194 14.85 4.84 -4.57
N ALA A 195 13.76 4.20 -4.15
CA ALA A 195 12.43 4.44 -4.68
C ALA A 195 11.38 4.26 -3.58
N LEU A 196 10.29 5.06 -3.65
CA LEU A 196 9.14 4.99 -2.73
C LEU A 196 7.85 5.15 -3.52
N THR A 197 6.89 4.25 -3.31
CA THR A 197 5.56 4.33 -3.94
C THR A 197 4.52 4.89 -2.97
N ILE A 198 3.70 5.82 -3.45
CA ILE A 198 2.58 6.41 -2.72
C ILE A 198 1.32 6.53 -3.60
N SER A 199 0.14 6.58 -2.97
CA SER A 199 -1.15 6.68 -3.69
C SER A 199 -2.15 7.55 -2.96
N ALA A 200 -2.90 8.37 -3.71
CA ALA A 200 -3.80 9.36 -3.15
C ALA A 200 -5.05 8.77 -2.49
N HIS A 201 -5.68 7.76 -3.10
CA HIS A 201 -6.97 7.26 -2.62
C HIS A 201 -6.91 6.53 -1.27
N LYS A 202 -5.74 6.22 -0.75
CA LYS A 202 -5.54 5.64 0.58
C LYS A 202 -5.45 6.69 1.69
N VAL A 203 -5.34 7.96 1.31
CA VAL A 203 -5.22 9.10 2.24
C VAL A 203 -6.34 10.14 2.08
N GLY A 204 -7.44 9.76 1.42
CA GLY A 204 -8.57 10.67 1.19
C GLY A 204 -8.38 11.61 0.01
N GLY A 205 -7.45 11.29 -0.88
CA GLY A 205 -7.35 11.91 -2.20
C GLY A 205 -8.16 11.15 -3.26
N PRO A 206 -8.16 11.61 -4.52
CA PRO A 206 -8.90 10.95 -5.61
C PRO A 206 -8.24 9.64 -6.05
N VAL A 207 -9.03 8.73 -6.62
CA VAL A 207 -8.53 7.59 -7.39
C VAL A 207 -7.87 8.07 -8.68
N GLY A 208 -7.02 7.24 -9.30
CA GLY A 208 -6.41 7.56 -10.59
C GLY A 208 -5.19 8.49 -10.49
N VAL A 209 -4.58 8.61 -9.31
CA VAL A 209 -3.30 9.30 -9.10
C VAL A 209 -2.48 8.64 -8.00
N GLY A 210 -1.19 8.49 -8.26
CA GLY A 210 -0.15 8.08 -7.33
C GLY A 210 1.15 8.77 -7.68
N ALA A 211 2.22 8.40 -7.02
CA ALA A 211 3.55 8.86 -7.37
C ALA A 211 4.62 7.82 -7.02
N LEU A 212 5.63 7.75 -7.87
CA LEU A 212 6.93 7.17 -7.56
C LEU A 212 7.87 8.29 -7.15
N VAL A 213 8.45 8.18 -5.97
CA VAL A 213 9.59 9.00 -5.56
C VAL A 213 10.85 8.24 -5.93
N LEU A 214 11.71 8.85 -6.73
CA LEU A 214 12.90 8.23 -7.26
C LEU A 214 14.12 9.08 -6.97
N LYS A 215 15.16 8.46 -6.38
CA LYS A 215 16.41 9.12 -5.98
C LYS A 215 16.96 10.01 -7.11
N ARG A 216 17.32 11.23 -6.77
CA ARG A 216 17.84 12.21 -7.72
C ARG A 216 19.05 11.69 -8.48
N GLY A 217 19.07 11.94 -9.79
CA GLY A 217 20.15 11.49 -10.67
C GLY A 217 20.05 10.01 -11.08
N LEU A 218 19.02 9.30 -10.64
CA LEU A 218 18.75 7.95 -11.09
C LEU A 218 17.76 7.97 -12.26
N ASP A 219 18.22 7.52 -13.43
CA ASP A 219 17.38 7.30 -14.61
C ASP A 219 17.05 5.82 -14.73
N ILE A 220 15.78 5.52 -14.83
CA ILE A 220 15.26 4.17 -15.06
C ILE A 220 14.50 4.13 -16.40
N PRO A 221 14.48 2.99 -17.11
CA PRO A 221 13.69 2.84 -18.33
C PRO A 221 12.19 3.10 -18.07
N ALA A 222 11.55 3.84 -18.98
CA ALA A 222 10.14 4.14 -18.91
C ALA A 222 9.28 2.91 -19.23
N LEU A 223 8.13 2.77 -18.53
CA LEU A 223 7.08 1.83 -18.93
C LEU A 223 6.16 2.44 -20.00
N LEU A 224 5.88 3.73 -19.90
CA LEU A 224 4.99 4.46 -20.81
C LEU A 224 5.80 5.45 -21.62
N HIS A 225 5.84 5.24 -22.93
CA HIS A 225 6.56 6.08 -23.89
C HIS A 225 5.63 7.13 -24.50
N GLY A 226 6.14 8.35 -24.78
CA GLY A 226 5.37 9.45 -25.34
C GLY A 226 6.09 10.79 -25.17
N GLY A 227 5.39 11.83 -24.72
CA GLY A 227 5.88 13.21 -24.67
C GLY A 227 6.83 13.54 -23.50
N GLY A 228 7.29 12.59 -22.71
CA GLY A 228 8.34 12.78 -21.67
C GLY A 228 7.97 13.69 -20.49
N GLN A 229 6.68 13.84 -20.16
CA GLN A 229 6.17 14.82 -19.20
C GLN A 229 6.83 14.74 -17.82
N GLU A 230 7.02 13.53 -17.32
CA GLU A 230 7.69 13.28 -16.03
C GLU A 230 9.12 12.80 -16.29
N ARG A 231 10.01 13.72 -16.65
CA ARG A 231 11.47 13.51 -16.83
C ARG A 231 11.81 12.35 -17.78
N GLU A 232 11.03 12.12 -18.85
CA GLU A 232 11.16 11.00 -19.77
C GLU A 232 11.02 9.60 -19.13
N ILE A 233 10.79 9.53 -17.83
CA ILE A 233 10.57 8.29 -17.05
C ILE A 233 9.11 7.87 -17.15
N ARG A 234 8.18 8.83 -17.22
CA ARG A 234 6.75 8.56 -17.39
C ARG A 234 6.13 9.58 -18.33
N SER A 235 5.56 9.11 -19.42
CA SER A 235 4.88 9.94 -20.42
C SER A 235 3.37 9.96 -20.24
N GLY A 236 2.71 10.99 -20.75
CA GLY A 236 1.26 11.19 -20.71
C GLY A 236 0.88 12.50 -20.03
N THR A 237 -0.17 13.14 -20.53
CA THR A 237 -0.70 14.37 -19.93
C THR A 237 -1.05 14.17 -18.47
N LEU A 238 -0.54 15.05 -17.61
CA LEU A 238 -0.73 14.93 -16.17
C LEU A 238 -2.16 15.33 -15.77
N ASN A 239 -2.73 14.57 -14.85
CA ASN A 239 -4.02 14.86 -14.23
C ASN A 239 -3.83 15.92 -13.12
N ALA A 240 -3.65 17.20 -13.53
CA ALA A 240 -3.39 18.28 -12.60
C ALA A 240 -4.47 18.40 -11.48
N PRO A 241 -5.79 18.28 -11.79
CA PRO A 241 -6.81 18.27 -10.74
C PRO A 241 -6.60 17.19 -9.68
N ALA A 242 -6.32 15.95 -10.10
CA ALA A 242 -6.10 14.85 -9.16
C ALA A 242 -4.80 15.02 -8.36
N ILE A 243 -3.74 15.53 -8.97
CA ILE A 243 -2.45 15.78 -8.30
C ILE A 243 -2.61 16.88 -7.24
N CYS A 244 -3.28 17.99 -7.57
CA CYS A 244 -3.52 19.08 -6.61
C CYS A 244 -4.41 18.60 -5.44
N ALA A 245 -5.44 17.80 -5.72
CA ALA A 245 -6.28 17.20 -4.70
C ALA A 245 -5.53 16.18 -3.83
N PHE A 246 -4.59 15.42 -4.41
CA PHE A 246 -3.71 14.54 -3.64
C PHE A 246 -2.88 15.34 -2.62
N ALA A 247 -2.24 16.42 -3.07
CA ALA A 247 -1.48 17.31 -2.17
C ALA A 247 -2.37 17.94 -1.09
N ALA A 248 -3.63 18.25 -1.42
CA ALA A 248 -4.59 18.80 -0.46
C ALA A 248 -5.08 17.76 0.56
N ALA A 249 -5.09 16.48 0.21
CA ALA A 249 -5.45 15.38 1.11
C ALA A 249 -4.40 15.11 2.20
N LEU A 250 -3.15 15.52 1.99
CA LEU A 250 -2.06 15.31 2.96
C LEU A 250 -2.16 16.33 4.10
N THR A 251 -3.08 16.08 5.00
CA THR A 251 -3.36 16.89 6.20
C THR A 251 -2.95 16.13 7.47
N THR A 252 -3.77 16.17 8.51
CA THR A 252 -3.58 15.43 9.77
C THR A 252 -4.42 14.16 9.76
N TYR A 253 -3.87 13.07 10.28
CA TYR A 253 -4.60 11.83 10.50
C TYR A 253 -4.70 11.57 12.02
N PRO A 254 -5.89 11.26 12.56
CA PRO A 254 -6.11 11.04 13.99
C PRO A 254 -5.63 9.64 14.41
N SER A 255 -4.32 9.38 14.31
CA SER A 255 -3.74 8.05 14.51
C SER A 255 -3.99 7.49 15.90
N GLU A 256 -4.00 8.34 16.94
CA GLU A 256 -4.21 7.91 18.32
C GLU A 256 -5.66 7.47 18.55
N GLU A 257 -6.63 8.24 18.06
CA GLU A 257 -8.05 7.94 18.19
C GLU A 257 -8.41 6.66 17.42
N VAL A 258 -7.90 6.53 16.20
CA VAL A 258 -8.12 5.33 15.38
C VAL A 258 -7.46 4.10 16.01
N SER A 259 -6.29 4.26 16.66
CA SER A 259 -5.63 3.17 17.40
C SER A 259 -6.48 2.70 18.59
N LYS A 260 -7.10 3.62 19.33
CA LYS A 260 -8.01 3.28 20.43
C LYS A 260 -9.20 2.47 19.94
N LEU A 261 -9.78 2.85 18.79
CA LEU A 261 -10.87 2.10 18.16
C LEU A 261 -10.43 0.70 17.71
N ARG A 262 -9.24 0.57 17.11
CA ARG A 262 -8.64 -0.71 16.74
C ARG A 262 -8.49 -1.62 17.96
N ASP A 263 -7.93 -1.10 19.04
CA ASP A 263 -7.66 -1.88 20.26
C ASP A 263 -8.95 -2.31 20.95
N ARG A 264 -9.99 -1.42 20.95
CA ARG A 264 -11.34 -1.76 21.38
C ARG A 264 -11.93 -2.90 20.54
N LEU A 265 -11.79 -2.84 19.22
CA LEU A 265 -12.28 -3.88 18.31
C LEU A 265 -11.58 -5.21 18.54
N ILE A 266 -10.25 -5.22 18.65
CA ILE A 266 -9.46 -6.45 18.94
C ILE A 266 -9.91 -7.07 20.26
N SER A 267 -10.06 -6.25 21.32
CA SER A 267 -10.48 -6.72 22.63
C SER A 267 -11.91 -7.28 22.60
N GLY A 268 -12.80 -6.62 21.89
CA GLY A 268 -14.18 -7.05 21.71
C GLY A 268 -14.31 -8.35 20.91
N ILE A 269 -13.53 -8.52 19.84
CA ILE A 269 -13.49 -9.79 19.08
C ILE A 269 -13.05 -10.94 19.98
N LYS A 270 -11.95 -10.78 20.73
CA LYS A 270 -11.44 -11.81 21.66
C LYS A 270 -12.48 -12.20 22.72
N SER A 271 -13.26 -11.23 23.20
CA SER A 271 -14.28 -11.48 24.23
C SER A 271 -15.53 -12.15 23.67
N SER A 272 -15.98 -11.77 22.47
CA SER A 272 -17.23 -12.25 21.86
C SER A 272 -17.08 -13.51 21.03
N VAL A 273 -15.86 -13.77 20.49
CA VAL A 273 -15.50 -14.97 19.70
C VAL A 273 -14.16 -15.50 20.23
N PRO A 274 -14.16 -16.29 21.33
CA PRO A 274 -12.92 -16.66 22.05
C PRO A 274 -11.91 -17.48 21.24
N ASP A 275 -12.35 -18.17 20.19
CA ASP A 275 -11.51 -18.97 19.27
C ASP A 275 -11.03 -18.18 18.04
N ALA A 276 -11.35 -16.89 17.96
CA ALA A 276 -10.85 -16.02 16.89
C ALA A 276 -9.32 -15.83 17.01
N LEU A 277 -8.62 -15.90 15.89
CA LEU A 277 -7.19 -15.70 15.80
C LEU A 277 -6.90 -14.29 15.29
N ILE A 278 -6.35 -13.43 16.12
CA ILE A 278 -5.94 -12.08 15.69
C ILE A 278 -4.61 -12.17 14.96
N ASN A 279 -4.60 -11.70 13.71
CA ASN A 279 -3.42 -11.70 12.84
C ASN A 279 -2.69 -10.34 12.83
N THR A 280 -3.35 -9.27 13.28
CA THR A 280 -2.76 -7.94 13.43
C THR A 280 -1.72 -7.95 14.54
N PRO A 281 -0.45 -7.64 14.26
CA PRO A 281 0.59 -7.60 15.28
C PRO A 281 0.46 -6.33 16.15
N LYS A 282 1.20 -6.32 17.27
CA LYS A 282 1.21 -5.17 18.19
C LYS A 282 1.75 -3.90 17.51
N ASN A 283 2.83 -4.05 16.72
CA ASN A 283 3.41 -2.96 15.93
C ASN A 283 2.73 -2.91 14.55
N SER A 284 1.64 -2.19 14.44
CA SER A 284 0.83 -2.13 13.22
C SER A 284 0.24 -0.75 12.97
N LEU A 285 -0.28 -0.57 11.76
CA LEU A 285 -1.06 0.62 11.39
C LEU A 285 -2.20 0.87 12.37
N PRO A 286 -2.56 2.13 12.63
CA PRO A 286 -3.57 2.48 13.62
C PRO A 286 -4.95 1.87 13.37
N GLY A 287 -5.34 1.63 12.11
CA GLY A 287 -6.72 1.26 11.77
C GLY A 287 -6.93 -0.17 11.27
N ILE A 288 -5.93 -1.03 11.18
CA ILE A 288 -6.12 -2.38 10.61
C ILE A 288 -6.34 -3.43 11.70
N VAL A 289 -7.42 -4.20 11.56
CA VAL A 289 -7.69 -5.41 12.35
C VAL A 289 -7.94 -6.55 11.38
N ASN A 290 -7.13 -7.59 11.46
CA ASN A 290 -7.28 -8.83 10.70
C ASN A 290 -7.50 -9.97 11.69
N ALA A 291 -8.59 -10.72 11.50
CA ALA A 291 -8.96 -11.82 12.37
C ALA A 291 -9.43 -13.02 11.55
N SER A 292 -8.91 -14.20 11.88
CA SER A 292 -9.37 -15.48 11.34
C SER A 292 -10.39 -16.11 12.28
N PHE A 293 -11.44 -16.69 11.70
CA PHE A 293 -12.55 -17.34 12.40
C PHE A 293 -12.60 -18.82 11.98
N PRO A 294 -12.00 -19.74 12.73
CA PRO A 294 -11.91 -21.13 12.37
C PRO A 294 -13.29 -21.76 12.07
N GLY A 295 -13.34 -22.61 11.05
CA GLY A 295 -14.57 -23.29 10.61
C GLY A 295 -15.52 -22.43 9.77
N THR A 296 -15.07 -21.27 9.28
CA THR A 296 -15.84 -20.38 8.38
C THR A 296 -15.18 -20.25 7.01
N LYS A 297 -15.89 -19.61 6.07
CA LYS A 297 -15.37 -19.21 4.75
C LYS A 297 -15.51 -17.70 4.57
N GLY A 298 -14.48 -17.02 4.08
CA GLY A 298 -14.44 -15.57 3.90
C GLY A 298 -15.60 -15.01 3.09
N GLU A 299 -16.00 -15.69 2.00
CA GLU A 299 -17.16 -15.29 1.18
C GLU A 299 -18.45 -15.26 1.99
N THR A 300 -18.69 -16.33 2.76
CA THR A 300 -19.87 -16.43 3.61
C THR A 300 -19.85 -15.34 4.68
N LEU A 301 -18.69 -15.10 5.27
CA LEU A 301 -18.52 -14.04 6.25
C LEU A 301 -18.80 -12.65 5.64
N LEU A 302 -18.24 -12.35 4.46
CA LEU A 302 -18.47 -11.07 3.77
C LEU A 302 -19.94 -10.86 3.43
N LEU A 303 -20.60 -11.87 2.88
CA LEU A 303 -22.02 -11.81 2.56
C LEU A 303 -22.88 -11.52 3.81
N LEU A 304 -22.62 -12.23 4.91
CA LEU A 304 -23.36 -12.05 6.15
C LEU A 304 -23.07 -10.69 6.82
N MET A 305 -21.84 -10.18 6.72
CA MET A 305 -21.48 -8.85 7.19
C MET A 305 -22.17 -7.75 6.38
N ASP A 306 -22.16 -7.87 5.05
CA ASP A 306 -22.86 -6.93 4.16
C ASP A 306 -24.38 -6.91 4.44
N MET A 307 -25.01 -8.09 4.62
CA MET A 307 -26.41 -8.20 5.05
C MET A 307 -26.68 -7.57 6.42
N ALA A 308 -25.68 -7.52 7.31
CA ALA A 308 -25.74 -6.83 8.60
C ALA A 308 -25.44 -5.31 8.47
N GLY A 309 -25.19 -4.80 7.27
CA GLY A 309 -24.89 -3.39 6.99
C GLY A 309 -23.47 -2.98 7.32
N ILE A 310 -22.50 -3.90 7.31
CA ILE A 310 -21.08 -3.64 7.60
C ILE A 310 -20.22 -4.01 6.39
N ALA A 311 -19.59 -3.01 5.77
CA ALA A 311 -18.64 -3.18 4.69
C ALA A 311 -17.25 -3.48 5.26
N CYS A 312 -16.69 -4.64 4.93
CA CYS A 312 -15.34 -5.09 5.30
C CYS A 312 -14.73 -5.93 4.17
N SER A 313 -13.54 -6.51 4.36
CA SER A 313 -12.84 -7.27 3.33
C SER A 313 -12.29 -8.60 3.90
N THR A 314 -11.96 -9.56 3.03
CA THR A 314 -11.14 -10.72 3.41
C THR A 314 -9.64 -10.41 3.48
N GLY A 315 -9.23 -9.21 3.03
CA GLY A 315 -7.83 -8.82 2.93
C GLY A 315 -7.20 -9.21 1.59
N SER A 316 -7.39 -10.44 1.13
CA SER A 316 -6.93 -10.88 -0.18
C SER A 316 -7.87 -10.39 -1.30
N ALA A 317 -7.33 -9.82 -2.38
CA ALA A 317 -8.13 -9.50 -3.56
C ALA A 317 -8.59 -10.80 -4.24
N CYS A 318 -9.91 -10.96 -4.41
CA CYS A 318 -10.48 -12.07 -5.16
C CYS A 318 -10.00 -12.02 -6.62
N SER A 319 -9.17 -12.97 -7.04
CA SER A 319 -8.83 -13.14 -8.45
C SER A 319 -9.90 -14.02 -9.10
N ALA A 320 -10.74 -13.41 -9.95
CA ALA A 320 -11.68 -14.10 -10.85
C ALA A 320 -12.58 -15.17 -10.21
N GLY A 321 -13.08 -14.94 -8.98
CA GLY A 321 -14.05 -15.86 -8.36
C GLY A 321 -13.47 -17.14 -7.75
N VAL A 322 -12.14 -17.28 -7.69
CA VAL A 322 -11.50 -18.41 -6.99
C VAL A 322 -10.91 -17.90 -5.68
N HIS A 323 -11.47 -18.36 -4.56
CA HIS A 323 -10.91 -18.10 -3.23
C HIS A 323 -9.63 -18.90 -3.04
N ARG A 324 -8.52 -18.19 -3.00
CA ARG A 324 -7.24 -18.75 -2.54
C ARG A 324 -6.93 -18.17 -1.16
N PRO A 325 -6.30 -18.97 -0.26
CA PRO A 325 -5.80 -18.46 1.00
C PRO A 325 -4.90 -17.24 0.76
N SER A 326 -4.96 -16.27 1.66
CA SER A 326 -4.06 -15.12 1.59
C SER A 326 -2.61 -15.57 1.71
N HIS A 327 -1.77 -15.21 0.73
CA HIS A 327 -0.32 -15.47 0.80
C HIS A 327 0.33 -14.79 2.01
N VAL A 328 -0.22 -13.65 2.45
CA VAL A 328 0.22 -12.94 3.66
C VAL A 328 0.00 -13.79 4.90
N LEU A 329 -1.18 -14.41 5.03
CA LEU A 329 -1.51 -15.25 6.19
C LEU A 329 -0.75 -16.57 6.16
N ILE A 330 -0.54 -17.15 4.99
CA ILE A 330 0.32 -18.33 4.82
C ILE A 330 1.76 -18.00 5.21
N ALA A 331 2.29 -16.86 4.75
CA ALA A 331 3.63 -16.40 5.14
C ALA A 331 3.73 -16.14 6.65
N LEU A 332 2.64 -15.70 7.30
CA LEU A 332 2.56 -15.52 8.77
C LEU A 332 2.52 -16.85 9.54
N GLY A 333 2.39 -18.00 8.82
CA GLY A 333 2.34 -19.34 9.40
C GLY A 333 0.92 -19.81 9.75
N ARG A 334 -0.13 -19.19 9.20
CA ARG A 334 -1.51 -19.70 9.28
C ARG A 334 -1.69 -20.90 8.37
N THR A 335 -2.51 -21.84 8.79
CA THR A 335 -2.97 -22.92 7.92
C THR A 335 -3.91 -22.38 6.84
N GLU A 336 -4.11 -23.12 5.76
CA GLU A 336 -5.06 -22.74 4.70
C GLU A 336 -6.47 -22.54 5.25
N ASP A 337 -6.93 -23.43 6.13
CA ASP A 337 -8.25 -23.33 6.76
C ASP A 337 -8.40 -22.08 7.63
N GLU A 338 -7.36 -21.68 8.36
CA GLU A 338 -7.35 -20.45 9.15
C GLU A 338 -7.33 -19.21 8.25
N ALA A 339 -6.59 -19.25 7.15
CA ALA A 339 -6.45 -18.15 6.21
C ALA A 339 -7.73 -17.91 5.37
N ILE A 340 -8.47 -18.97 5.04
CA ILE A 340 -9.73 -18.87 4.27
C ILE A 340 -10.83 -18.18 5.07
N GLY A 341 -10.95 -18.46 6.37
CA GLY A 341 -11.99 -17.93 7.25
C GLY A 341 -11.63 -16.56 7.87
N THR A 342 -11.07 -15.63 7.10
CA THR A 342 -10.53 -14.38 7.63
C THR A 342 -11.31 -13.16 7.16
N LEU A 343 -11.47 -12.18 8.05
CA LEU A 343 -11.92 -10.82 7.75
C LEU A 343 -10.86 -9.79 8.13
N ARG A 344 -10.74 -8.76 7.29
CA ARG A 344 -10.03 -7.53 7.60
C ARG A 344 -11.04 -6.42 7.81
N PHE A 345 -10.97 -5.77 8.95
CA PHE A 345 -11.64 -4.52 9.25
C PHE A 345 -10.59 -3.41 9.19
N SER A 346 -10.85 -2.38 8.45
CA SER A 346 -9.94 -1.24 8.37
C SER A 346 -10.69 0.06 8.67
N LEU A 347 -10.37 0.61 9.85
CA LEU A 347 -10.89 1.86 10.36
C LEU A 347 -10.15 3.06 9.73
N GLY A 348 -10.82 4.18 9.65
CA GLY A 348 -10.28 5.44 9.13
C GLY A 348 -10.62 6.62 10.03
N ALA A 349 -10.27 7.83 9.60
CA ALA A 349 -10.50 9.07 10.35
C ALA A 349 -11.99 9.36 10.65
N MET A 350 -12.91 8.75 9.89
CA MET A 350 -14.36 8.91 10.07
C MET A 350 -15.00 7.80 10.90
N SER A 351 -14.24 6.77 11.29
CA SER A 351 -14.77 5.67 12.10
C SER A 351 -15.02 6.13 13.52
N THR A 352 -16.09 5.61 14.12
CA THR A 352 -16.57 6.00 15.46
C THR A 352 -16.61 4.79 16.41
N GLU A 353 -16.72 5.05 17.72
CA GLU A 353 -16.99 3.99 18.72
C GLU A 353 -18.30 3.25 18.41
N SER A 354 -19.34 3.97 17.99
CA SER A 354 -20.63 3.38 17.62
C SER A 354 -20.50 2.37 16.46
N ASP A 355 -19.60 2.61 15.50
CA ASP A 355 -19.34 1.66 14.40
C ASP A 355 -18.72 0.37 14.93
N VAL A 356 -17.76 0.51 15.85
CA VAL A 356 -17.10 -0.64 16.50
C VAL A 356 -18.10 -1.43 17.35
N ASP A 357 -18.92 -0.74 18.15
CA ASP A 357 -19.91 -1.37 19.02
C ASP A 357 -20.96 -2.14 18.19
N LYS A 358 -21.43 -1.55 17.08
CA LYS A 358 -22.38 -2.22 16.20
C LYS A 358 -21.77 -3.45 15.51
N LEU A 359 -20.50 -3.37 15.08
CA LEU A 359 -19.80 -4.55 14.57
C LEU A 359 -19.73 -5.66 15.63
N LEU A 360 -19.32 -5.33 16.85
CA LEU A 360 -19.18 -6.31 17.94
C LEU A 360 -20.54 -6.92 18.36
N GLU A 361 -21.64 -6.18 18.25
CA GLU A 361 -23.00 -6.67 18.48
C GLU A 361 -23.38 -7.79 17.49
N VAL A 362 -23.06 -7.61 16.20
CA VAL A 362 -23.53 -8.54 15.14
C VAL A 362 -22.57 -9.68 14.88
N LEU A 363 -21.27 -9.51 15.17
CA LEU A 363 -20.20 -10.43 14.83
C LEU A 363 -20.45 -11.88 15.33
N PRO A 364 -20.81 -12.15 16.60
CA PRO A 364 -21.02 -13.52 17.07
C PRO A 364 -22.09 -14.27 16.27
N GLY A 365 -23.22 -13.62 15.99
CA GLY A 365 -24.28 -14.20 15.21
C GLY A 365 -23.92 -14.45 13.74
N VAL A 366 -23.06 -13.60 13.17
CA VAL A 366 -22.49 -13.79 11.81
C VAL A 366 -21.59 -15.03 11.81
N ILE A 367 -20.69 -15.15 12.78
CA ILE A 367 -19.76 -16.30 12.86
C ILE A 367 -20.52 -17.60 13.06
N GLU A 368 -21.52 -17.64 13.96
CA GLU A 368 -22.35 -18.82 14.18
C GLU A 368 -23.06 -19.26 12.89
N LYS A 369 -23.72 -18.33 12.18
CA LYS A 369 -24.38 -18.62 10.90
C LYS A 369 -23.38 -19.10 9.83
N ALA A 370 -22.20 -18.49 9.76
CA ALA A 370 -21.16 -18.85 8.79
C ALA A 370 -20.64 -20.28 9.03
N ARG A 371 -20.52 -20.72 10.28
CA ARG A 371 -20.15 -22.10 10.65
C ARG A 371 -21.21 -23.13 10.29
N LEU A 372 -22.48 -22.76 10.26
CA LEU A 372 -23.57 -23.64 9.86
C LEU A 372 -23.73 -23.74 8.33
N ALA A 373 -23.24 -22.77 7.58
CA ALA A 373 -23.35 -22.68 6.12
C ALA A 373 -22.22 -23.45 5.41
N LYS A 374 -21.97 -24.71 5.77
CA LYS A 374 -20.89 -25.55 5.22
C LYS A 374 -21.13 -25.97 3.77
#